data_a3b375b084dc7d0739773ac32aa2a39f
#
_entry.id   a3b375b084dc7d0739773ac32aa2a39f
#
_cell.length_a   1.000
_cell.length_b   1.000
_cell.length_c   1.000
_cell.angle_alpha   90.00
_cell.angle_beta   90.00
_cell.angle_gamma   90.00
#
_symmetry.space_group_name_H-M   'P 1'
#
loop_
_entity.id
_entity.type
_entity.pdbx_description
1 polymer ?
#
loop_
_entity_poly.entity_id
_entity_poly.type
_entity_poly.pdbx_seq_one_letter_code
_entity_poly.pdbx_strand_id
1 'polypeptide(L)'
;LAGDKTEKASPKKRRDERKKGNVFKSQDIVTVVSLLGSFCSLRFLFPVIYESTVSYAKKCIAGVGELKDFQALGGGYYLRDLLFQFIKSSLPLLLVAVFMAAVGVGSQTKFLFTMKNAMPKFSRLNPIGGIRKIISLKSVVELSKSLIKIIVLLSVLYQFLKRCLPFVTASLNISSLGAASSLLQYIYSMILKVVMWFGVIAAFDFLYQWWDYERQLMMSKQEMKEEYKQQEGDPQIKGRIRNLQRMRAKQRMMQAVPTADVVIRNPTHVAVALKYDISSDRAPILVAKGVDHTALKIVEVAMDSHVEVIENVSVARAVYSSTELNQEIPPELYSIVADLMIYIYQLKGKKG
;
A
#
# COMPACT_ATOMS: atom_id res chain seq x y z
N LEU A 1 -17.02 8.77 -21.35
CA LEU A 1 -17.07 7.32 -21.60
C LEU A 1 -15.95 6.69 -20.78
N ALA A 2 -16.27 5.97 -19.71
CA ALA A 2 -15.30 5.19 -18.96
C ALA A 2 -14.80 4.08 -19.90
N GLY A 3 -13.54 4.15 -20.30
CA GLY A 3 -12.93 3.13 -21.15
C GLY A 3 -12.96 1.76 -20.48
N ASP A 4 -13.08 0.69 -21.26
CA ASP A 4 -13.08 -0.67 -20.75
C ASP A 4 -11.81 -0.94 -19.94
N LYS A 5 -11.99 -1.52 -18.76
CA LYS A 5 -10.91 -1.89 -17.84
C LYS A 5 -10.24 -3.16 -18.32
N THR A 6 -9.21 -3.05 -19.12
CA THR A 6 -8.51 -4.16 -19.78
C THR A 6 -7.09 -4.38 -19.22
N GLU A 7 -6.52 -3.37 -18.55
CA GLU A 7 -5.13 -3.41 -18.10
C GLU A 7 -5.02 -3.92 -16.66
N LYS A 8 -3.95 -4.65 -16.37
CA LYS A 8 -3.67 -5.15 -15.00
C LYS A 8 -3.37 -3.98 -14.06
N ALA A 9 -3.80 -4.11 -12.80
CA ALA A 9 -3.54 -3.10 -11.78
C ALA A 9 -2.04 -2.88 -11.54
N SER A 10 -1.63 -1.61 -11.50
CA SER A 10 -0.28 -1.22 -11.13
C SER A 10 0.05 -1.58 -9.67
N PRO A 11 1.34 -1.67 -9.30
CA PRO A 11 1.75 -1.85 -7.91
C PRO A 11 1.29 -0.73 -6.97
N LYS A 12 1.14 0.50 -7.48
CA LYS A 12 0.61 1.64 -6.73
C LYS A 12 -0.87 1.44 -6.46
N LYS A 13 -1.68 1.14 -7.48
CA LYS A 13 -3.12 0.85 -7.36
C LYS A 13 -3.38 -0.24 -6.31
N ARG A 14 -2.62 -1.34 -6.36
CA ARG A 14 -2.72 -2.44 -5.38
C ARG A 14 -2.41 -1.98 -3.96
N ARG A 15 -1.39 -1.15 -3.76
CA ARG A 15 -1.04 -0.57 -2.45
C ARG A 15 -2.12 0.37 -1.94
N ASP A 16 -2.66 1.21 -2.80
CA ASP A 16 -3.68 2.18 -2.43
C ASP A 16 -5.01 1.51 -2.07
N GLU A 17 -5.43 0.50 -2.84
CA GLU A 17 -6.60 -0.30 -2.50
C GLU A 17 -6.40 -1.07 -1.19
N ARG A 18 -5.20 -1.61 -0.95
CA ARG A 18 -4.85 -2.23 0.32
C ARG A 18 -4.95 -1.25 1.50
N LYS A 19 -4.45 -0.01 1.36
CA LYS A 19 -4.59 1.04 2.39
C LYS A 19 -6.04 1.41 2.67
N LYS A 20 -6.93 1.29 1.68
CA LYS A 20 -8.38 1.48 1.83
C LYS A 20 -9.06 0.29 2.52
N GLY A 21 -8.32 -0.81 2.76
CA GLY A 21 -8.86 -2.05 3.32
C GLY A 21 -9.57 -2.93 2.28
N ASN A 22 -9.43 -2.62 1.00
CA ASN A 22 -9.90 -3.48 -0.09
C ASN A 22 -8.83 -4.53 -0.40
N VAL A 23 -8.97 -5.69 0.24
CA VAL A 23 -8.06 -6.82 0.12
C VAL A 23 -8.81 -8.08 -0.24
N PHE A 24 -8.14 -8.97 -0.93
CA PHE A 24 -8.66 -10.30 -1.23
C PHE A 24 -8.91 -11.08 0.07
N LYS A 25 -10.08 -11.73 0.16
CA LYS A 25 -10.40 -12.72 1.18
C LYS A 25 -11.53 -13.63 0.73
N SER A 26 -11.41 -14.92 0.96
CA SER A 26 -12.50 -15.90 0.89
C SER A 26 -13.00 -16.18 2.31
N GLN A 27 -14.27 -15.92 2.55
CA GLN A 27 -14.91 -16.19 3.84
C GLN A 27 -15.05 -17.69 4.07
N ASP A 28 -15.22 -18.47 3.00
CA ASP A 28 -15.38 -19.92 3.06
C ASP A 28 -14.11 -20.60 3.57
N ILE A 29 -12.93 -20.15 3.12
CA ILE A 29 -11.64 -20.63 3.66
C ILE A 29 -11.53 -20.32 5.15
N VAL A 30 -11.89 -19.10 5.60
CA VAL A 30 -11.88 -18.76 7.02
C VAL A 30 -12.78 -19.69 7.82
N THR A 31 -13.99 -19.97 7.32
CA THR A 31 -14.94 -20.86 7.96
C THR A 31 -14.40 -22.29 8.09
N VAL A 32 -13.82 -22.83 7.01
CA VAL A 32 -13.25 -24.19 7.01
C VAL A 32 -12.07 -24.30 7.98
N VAL A 33 -11.15 -23.32 7.95
CA VAL A 33 -9.99 -23.28 8.87
C VAL A 33 -10.45 -23.18 10.32
N SER A 34 -11.45 -22.34 10.60
CA SER A 34 -11.99 -22.18 11.96
C SER A 34 -12.69 -23.45 12.45
N LEU A 35 -13.50 -24.08 11.61
CA LEU A 35 -14.16 -25.35 11.94
C LEU A 35 -13.13 -26.45 12.20
N LEU A 36 -12.21 -26.65 11.26
CA LEU A 36 -11.17 -27.67 11.39
C LEU A 36 -10.34 -27.49 12.65
N GLY A 37 -9.88 -26.29 12.91
CA GLY A 37 -9.11 -25.96 14.12
C GLY A 37 -9.92 -26.18 15.40
N SER A 38 -11.18 -25.72 15.44
CA SER A 38 -12.05 -25.89 16.60
C SER A 38 -12.35 -27.35 16.89
N PHE A 39 -12.66 -28.16 15.88
CA PHE A 39 -12.96 -29.58 16.07
C PHE A 39 -11.72 -30.42 16.35
N CYS A 40 -10.57 -30.11 15.75
CA CYS A 40 -9.31 -30.74 16.15
C CYS A 40 -8.96 -30.43 17.60
N SER A 41 -9.08 -29.17 18.03
CA SER A 41 -8.79 -28.80 19.42
C SER A 41 -9.79 -29.42 20.40
N LEU A 42 -11.06 -29.53 20.03
CA LEU A 42 -12.07 -30.22 20.85
C LEU A 42 -11.65 -31.65 21.15
N ARG A 43 -11.10 -32.38 20.17
CA ARG A 43 -10.62 -33.75 20.38
C ARG A 43 -9.54 -33.83 21.49
N PHE A 44 -8.63 -32.87 21.53
CA PHE A 44 -7.56 -32.83 22.54
C PHE A 44 -8.05 -32.29 23.87
N LEU A 45 -8.96 -31.33 23.87
CA LEU A 45 -9.49 -30.70 25.10
C LEU A 45 -10.62 -31.51 25.73
N PHE A 46 -11.26 -32.41 24.98
CA PHE A 46 -12.42 -33.17 25.42
C PHE A 46 -12.15 -33.94 26.72
N PRO A 47 -11.05 -34.70 26.90
CA PRO A 47 -10.78 -35.41 28.16
C PRO A 47 -10.73 -34.47 29.37
N VAL A 48 -10.06 -33.31 29.22
CA VAL A 48 -9.92 -32.30 30.26
C VAL A 48 -11.26 -31.68 30.66
N ILE A 49 -12.07 -31.34 29.62
CA ILE A 49 -13.43 -30.80 29.80
C ILE A 49 -14.33 -31.85 30.48
N TYR A 50 -14.26 -33.11 30.05
CA TYR A 50 -15.03 -34.20 30.58
C TYR A 50 -14.70 -34.43 32.08
N GLU A 51 -13.43 -34.61 32.42
CA GLU A 51 -12.99 -34.81 33.79
C GLU A 51 -13.40 -33.66 34.72
N SER A 52 -13.21 -32.43 34.26
CA SER A 52 -13.59 -31.22 34.98
C SER A 52 -15.09 -31.14 35.20
N THR A 53 -15.90 -31.48 34.18
CA THR A 53 -17.36 -31.46 34.29
C THR A 53 -17.89 -32.58 35.18
N VAL A 54 -17.36 -33.81 35.05
CA VAL A 54 -17.74 -34.94 35.89
C VAL A 54 -17.35 -34.70 37.35
N SER A 55 -16.15 -34.17 37.62
CA SER A 55 -15.71 -33.80 38.95
C SER A 55 -16.65 -32.77 39.58
N TYR A 56 -17.05 -31.73 38.80
CA TYR A 56 -18.01 -30.75 39.27
C TYR A 56 -19.39 -31.35 39.54
N ALA A 57 -19.90 -32.20 38.65
CA ALA A 57 -21.18 -32.89 38.82
C ALA A 57 -21.17 -33.78 40.11
N LYS A 58 -20.10 -34.54 40.36
CA LYS A 58 -19.92 -35.33 41.59
C LYS A 58 -19.95 -34.43 42.82
N LYS A 59 -19.28 -33.28 42.80
CA LYS A 59 -19.30 -32.31 43.90
C LYS A 59 -20.71 -31.77 44.14
N CYS A 60 -21.45 -31.43 43.10
CA CYS A 60 -22.85 -31.00 43.24
C CYS A 60 -23.76 -32.07 43.85
N ILE A 61 -23.64 -33.34 43.38
CA ILE A 61 -24.44 -34.47 43.87
C ILE A 61 -24.11 -34.74 45.36
N ALA A 62 -22.84 -34.75 45.75
CA ALA A 62 -22.42 -34.94 47.13
C ALA A 62 -22.96 -33.84 48.04
N GLY A 63 -23.02 -32.58 47.56
CA GLY A 63 -23.52 -31.44 48.32
C GLY A 63 -25.05 -31.41 48.49
N VAL A 64 -25.81 -32.19 47.75
CA VAL A 64 -27.30 -32.23 47.88
C VAL A 64 -27.74 -32.75 49.26
N GLY A 65 -26.93 -33.57 49.94
CA GLY A 65 -27.21 -34.04 51.30
C GLY A 65 -27.01 -33.01 52.42
N GLU A 66 -26.29 -31.90 52.11
CA GLU A 66 -25.94 -30.89 53.13
C GLU A 66 -26.75 -29.60 52.89
N LEU A 67 -28.10 -29.73 52.95
CA LEU A 67 -29.04 -28.61 52.75
C LEU A 67 -28.83 -27.42 53.72
N LYS A 68 -28.15 -27.62 54.84
CA LYS A 68 -27.79 -26.54 55.77
C LYS A 68 -26.79 -25.55 55.16
N ASP A 69 -25.89 -26.00 54.30
CA ASP A 69 -24.92 -25.13 53.63
C ASP A 69 -25.53 -24.30 52.52
N PHE A 70 -26.61 -24.81 51.86
CA PHE A 70 -27.35 -24.03 50.86
C PHE A 70 -28.00 -22.77 51.44
N GLN A 71 -28.55 -22.87 52.65
CA GLN A 71 -29.13 -21.70 53.33
C GLN A 71 -28.06 -20.76 53.92
N ALA A 72 -26.92 -21.30 54.36
CA ALA A 72 -25.85 -20.52 54.98
C ALA A 72 -24.98 -19.78 53.93
N LEU A 73 -24.66 -20.41 52.77
CA LEU A 73 -23.81 -19.86 51.73
C LEU A 73 -24.57 -19.03 50.68
N GLY A 74 -25.89 -19.20 50.60
CA GLY A 74 -26.77 -18.52 49.65
C GLY A 74 -26.61 -19.01 48.21
N GLY A 75 -27.69 -18.89 47.40
CA GLY A 75 -27.70 -19.32 46.01
C GLY A 75 -26.64 -18.63 45.12
N GLY A 76 -26.13 -17.47 45.52
CA GLY A 76 -25.08 -16.74 44.79
C GLY A 76 -23.73 -17.46 44.76
N TYR A 77 -23.37 -18.26 45.79
CA TYR A 77 -22.14 -19.05 45.76
C TYR A 77 -22.18 -20.15 44.71
N TYR A 78 -23.27 -20.90 44.68
CA TYR A 78 -23.43 -21.99 43.70
C TYR A 78 -23.52 -21.49 42.28
N LEU A 79 -24.20 -20.34 42.06
CA LEU A 79 -24.25 -19.70 40.76
C LEU A 79 -22.86 -19.25 40.28
N ARG A 80 -22.05 -18.65 41.19
CA ARG A 80 -20.68 -18.25 40.86
C ARG A 80 -19.81 -19.45 40.53
N ASP A 81 -19.91 -20.56 41.30
CA ASP A 81 -19.13 -21.78 41.07
C ASP A 81 -19.52 -22.43 39.72
N LEU A 82 -20.82 -22.46 39.37
CA LEU A 82 -21.32 -22.90 38.09
C LEU A 82 -20.79 -22.04 36.92
N LEU A 83 -20.86 -20.73 37.05
CA LEU A 83 -20.35 -19.83 36.06
C LEU A 83 -18.83 -19.98 35.84
N PHE A 84 -18.10 -20.14 36.93
CA PHE A 84 -16.66 -20.40 36.87
C PHE A 84 -16.34 -21.70 36.13
N GLN A 85 -17.07 -22.78 36.45
CA GLN A 85 -16.93 -24.08 35.77
C GLN A 85 -17.29 -23.99 34.29
N PHE A 86 -18.36 -23.25 33.94
CA PHE A 86 -18.76 -23.01 32.56
C PHE A 86 -17.67 -22.26 31.78
N ILE A 87 -17.13 -21.18 32.36
CA ILE A 87 -16.04 -20.41 31.75
C ILE A 87 -14.81 -21.31 31.60
N LYS A 88 -14.41 -22.06 32.60
CA LYS A 88 -13.25 -22.95 32.54
C LYS A 88 -13.36 -23.98 31.42
N SER A 89 -14.55 -24.51 31.19
CA SER A 89 -14.79 -25.52 30.15
C SER A 89 -14.92 -24.91 28.73
N SER A 90 -15.53 -23.74 28.59
CA SER A 90 -15.84 -23.13 27.27
C SER A 90 -14.75 -22.18 26.75
N LEU A 91 -14.06 -21.47 27.67
CA LEU A 91 -13.07 -20.45 27.30
C LEU A 91 -11.94 -20.99 26.40
N PRO A 92 -11.32 -22.15 26.66
CA PRO A 92 -10.27 -22.69 25.79
C PRO A 92 -10.74 -22.93 24.37
N LEU A 93 -11.97 -23.43 24.18
CA LEU A 93 -12.56 -23.66 22.86
C LEU A 93 -12.82 -22.33 22.12
N LEU A 94 -13.37 -21.34 22.84
CA LEU A 94 -13.61 -20.01 22.28
C LEU A 94 -12.31 -19.34 21.85
N LEU A 95 -11.26 -19.41 22.68
CA LEU A 95 -9.95 -18.86 22.35
C LEU A 95 -9.35 -19.52 21.10
N VAL A 96 -9.45 -20.83 20.97
CA VAL A 96 -9.01 -21.54 19.76
C VAL A 96 -9.82 -21.10 18.56
N ALA A 97 -11.15 -21.01 18.66
CA ALA A 97 -11.99 -20.58 17.55
C ALA A 97 -11.64 -19.17 17.07
N VAL A 98 -11.45 -18.22 18.01
CA VAL A 98 -11.02 -16.85 17.69
C VAL A 98 -9.63 -16.82 17.06
N PHE A 99 -8.69 -17.59 17.62
CA PHE A 99 -7.34 -17.70 17.09
C PHE A 99 -7.33 -18.24 15.66
N MET A 100 -8.05 -19.34 15.40
CA MET A 100 -8.13 -19.94 14.07
C MET A 100 -8.83 -19.04 13.07
N ALA A 101 -9.86 -18.30 13.49
CA ALA A 101 -10.49 -17.28 12.63
C ALA A 101 -9.50 -16.15 12.32
N ALA A 102 -8.75 -15.67 13.29
CA ALA A 102 -7.73 -14.65 13.09
C ALA A 102 -6.60 -15.12 12.17
N VAL A 103 -6.14 -16.37 12.29
CA VAL A 103 -5.18 -17.01 11.38
C VAL A 103 -5.78 -17.13 9.97
N GLY A 104 -7.03 -17.59 9.85
CA GLY A 104 -7.71 -17.74 8.56
C GLY A 104 -7.86 -16.41 7.80
N VAL A 105 -8.18 -15.31 8.50
CA VAL A 105 -8.24 -13.97 7.90
C VAL A 105 -6.84 -13.42 7.67
N GLY A 106 -5.96 -13.51 8.68
CA GLY A 106 -4.63 -12.94 8.66
C GLY A 106 -3.74 -13.50 7.56
N SER A 107 -3.79 -14.81 7.32
CA SER A 107 -3.03 -15.46 6.24
C SER A 107 -3.41 -14.93 4.85
N GLN A 108 -4.69 -14.64 4.61
CA GLN A 108 -5.17 -14.11 3.33
C GLN A 108 -4.89 -12.62 3.18
N THR A 109 -5.06 -11.82 4.25
CA THR A 109 -4.93 -10.36 4.23
C THR A 109 -3.52 -9.87 4.56
N LYS A 110 -2.58 -10.78 4.88
CA LYS A 110 -1.23 -10.48 5.40
C LYS A 110 -1.33 -9.58 6.63
N PHE A 111 -2.19 -9.96 7.57
CA PHE A 111 -2.43 -9.27 8.86
C PHE A 111 -2.69 -7.76 8.72
N LEU A 112 -3.46 -7.37 7.69
CA LEU A 112 -3.82 -5.97 7.50
C LEU A 112 -4.84 -5.54 8.57
N PHE A 113 -4.44 -4.59 9.42
CA PHE A 113 -5.33 -3.93 10.36
C PHE A 113 -5.67 -2.51 9.85
N THR A 114 -6.95 -2.23 9.62
CA THR A 114 -7.41 -0.90 9.16
C THR A 114 -8.75 -0.53 9.81
N MET A 115 -8.78 0.63 10.44
CA MET A 115 -10.00 1.19 11.05
C MET A 115 -10.96 1.81 10.01
N LYS A 116 -10.48 2.13 8.79
CA LYS A 116 -11.29 2.81 7.76
C LYS A 116 -12.57 2.08 7.36
N ASN A 117 -12.58 0.74 7.45
CA ASN A 117 -13.75 -0.07 7.09
C ASN A 117 -14.71 -0.29 8.26
N ALA A 118 -14.27 -0.07 9.51
CA ALA A 118 -15.07 -0.18 10.72
C ALA A 118 -15.92 1.08 10.96
N MET A 119 -15.51 2.23 10.41
CA MET A 119 -16.28 3.47 10.56
C MET A 119 -17.62 3.40 9.82
N PRO A 120 -18.72 3.81 10.43
CA PRO A 120 -20.02 3.84 9.80
C PRO A 120 -20.01 4.82 8.62
N LYS A 121 -20.49 4.38 7.47
CA LYS A 121 -20.62 5.21 6.26
C LYS A 121 -22.10 5.36 5.93
N PHE A 122 -22.65 6.54 6.10
CA PHE A 122 -24.06 6.85 5.79
C PHE A 122 -24.42 6.54 4.33
N SER A 123 -23.46 6.62 3.40
CA SER A 123 -23.67 6.22 2.01
C SER A 123 -24.05 4.74 1.81
N ARG A 124 -23.81 3.87 2.80
CA ARG A 124 -24.22 2.46 2.77
C ARG A 124 -25.67 2.23 3.17
N LEU A 125 -26.33 3.24 3.70
CA LEU A 125 -27.75 3.19 4.12
C LEU A 125 -28.73 3.44 2.97
N ASN A 126 -28.25 3.66 1.74
CA ASN A 126 -29.12 3.87 0.59
C ASN A 126 -29.87 2.56 0.22
N PRO A 127 -31.20 2.48 0.41
CA PRO A 127 -31.97 1.27 0.17
C PRO A 127 -32.05 0.88 -1.30
N ILE A 128 -32.10 1.87 -2.22
CA ILE A 128 -32.17 1.63 -3.67
C ILE A 128 -30.88 0.97 -4.16
N GLY A 129 -29.73 1.43 -3.68
CA GLY A 129 -28.44 0.79 -3.96
C GLY A 129 -28.31 -0.60 -3.36
N GLY A 130 -29.01 -0.87 -2.25
CA GLY A 130 -29.10 -2.18 -1.61
C GLY A 130 -29.85 -3.20 -2.47
N ILE A 131 -31.05 -2.86 -2.95
CA ILE A 131 -31.89 -3.73 -3.80
C ILE A 131 -31.15 -4.12 -5.09
N ARG A 132 -30.47 -3.16 -5.73
CA ARG A 132 -29.70 -3.42 -6.95
C ARG A 132 -28.52 -4.40 -6.72
N LYS A 133 -27.97 -4.42 -5.52
CA LYS A 133 -26.91 -5.39 -5.14
C LYS A 133 -27.48 -6.79 -4.94
N ILE A 134 -28.70 -6.90 -4.39
CA ILE A 134 -29.36 -8.19 -4.17
C ILE A 134 -29.66 -8.87 -5.52
N ILE A 135 -30.05 -8.12 -6.55
CA ILE A 135 -30.33 -8.63 -7.91
C ILE A 135 -29.07 -8.55 -8.78
N SER A 136 -27.92 -8.95 -8.28
CA SER A 136 -26.67 -8.97 -9.04
C SER A 136 -26.21 -10.38 -9.38
N LEU A 137 -25.46 -10.55 -10.46
CA LEU A 137 -24.84 -11.84 -10.81
C LEU A 137 -24.02 -12.40 -9.65
N LYS A 138 -23.38 -11.54 -8.87
CA LYS A 138 -22.63 -11.93 -7.69
C LYS A 138 -23.53 -12.58 -6.63
N SER A 139 -24.70 -12.01 -6.38
CA SER A 139 -25.67 -12.58 -5.43
C SER A 139 -26.21 -13.94 -5.90
N VAL A 140 -26.44 -14.13 -7.20
CA VAL A 140 -26.83 -15.42 -7.77
C VAL A 140 -25.74 -16.48 -7.53
N VAL A 141 -24.48 -16.16 -7.75
CA VAL A 141 -23.36 -17.05 -7.48
C VAL A 141 -23.27 -17.39 -5.99
N GLU A 142 -23.43 -16.42 -5.09
CA GLU A 142 -23.40 -16.65 -3.64
C GLU A 142 -24.58 -17.51 -3.17
N LEU A 143 -25.76 -17.29 -3.75
CA LEU A 143 -26.94 -18.10 -3.47
C LEU A 143 -26.76 -19.56 -3.95
N SER A 144 -26.21 -19.75 -5.16
CA SER A 144 -25.92 -21.09 -5.68
C SER A 144 -24.92 -21.85 -4.79
N LYS A 145 -23.86 -21.19 -4.34
CA LYS A 145 -22.89 -21.77 -3.38
C LYS A 145 -23.55 -22.15 -2.06
N SER A 146 -24.44 -21.30 -1.54
CA SER A 146 -25.17 -21.59 -0.31
C SER A 146 -26.10 -22.81 -0.46
N LEU A 147 -26.79 -22.94 -1.59
CA LEU A 147 -27.61 -24.12 -1.89
C LEU A 147 -26.78 -25.40 -1.97
N ILE A 148 -25.62 -25.36 -2.64
CA ILE A 148 -24.69 -26.50 -2.69
C ILE A 148 -24.26 -26.92 -1.28
N LYS A 149 -23.90 -25.96 -0.41
CA LYS A 149 -23.52 -26.22 0.99
C LYS A 149 -24.64 -26.90 1.77
N ILE A 150 -25.89 -26.45 1.58
CA ILE A 150 -27.06 -27.05 2.22
C ILE A 150 -27.26 -28.49 1.73
N ILE A 151 -27.18 -28.74 0.42
CA ILE A 151 -27.32 -30.08 -0.17
C ILE A 151 -26.24 -31.02 0.38
N VAL A 152 -24.98 -30.57 0.43
CA VAL A 152 -23.86 -31.33 0.99
C VAL A 152 -24.13 -31.67 2.46
N LEU A 153 -24.54 -30.68 3.26
CA LEU A 153 -24.80 -30.84 4.69
C LEU A 153 -25.93 -31.88 4.90
N LEU A 154 -27.04 -31.76 4.17
CA LEU A 154 -28.14 -32.68 4.24
C LEU A 154 -27.75 -34.11 3.80
N SER A 155 -26.94 -34.25 2.76
CA SER A 155 -26.39 -35.51 2.31
C SER A 155 -25.52 -36.20 3.37
N VAL A 156 -24.62 -35.46 3.98
CA VAL A 156 -23.75 -35.98 5.08
C VAL A 156 -24.59 -36.34 6.29
N LEU A 157 -25.57 -35.50 6.67
CA LEU A 157 -26.50 -35.79 7.77
C LEU A 157 -27.33 -37.05 7.51
N TYR A 158 -27.86 -37.19 6.32
CA TYR A 158 -28.61 -38.40 5.93
C TYR A 158 -27.73 -39.66 6.05
N GLN A 159 -26.51 -39.63 5.55
CA GLN A 159 -25.55 -40.74 5.69
C GLN A 159 -25.22 -41.05 7.14
N PHE A 160 -25.08 -40.00 7.97
CA PHE A 160 -24.84 -40.15 9.40
C PHE A 160 -26.05 -40.86 10.08
N LEU A 161 -27.27 -40.36 9.84
CA LEU A 161 -28.48 -40.96 10.41
C LEU A 161 -28.65 -42.44 9.99
N LYS A 162 -28.44 -42.72 8.70
CA LYS A 162 -28.51 -44.09 8.20
C LYS A 162 -27.54 -45.06 8.86
N ARG A 163 -26.36 -44.57 9.28
CA ARG A 163 -25.36 -45.38 10.03
C ARG A 163 -25.61 -45.37 11.53
N CYS A 164 -26.16 -44.32 12.09
CA CYS A 164 -26.39 -44.17 13.51
C CYS A 164 -27.63 -44.99 13.98
N LEU A 165 -28.69 -45.10 13.16
CA LEU A 165 -29.90 -45.82 13.52
C LEU A 165 -29.65 -47.31 13.88
N PRO A 166 -28.93 -48.11 13.08
CA PRO A 166 -28.60 -49.50 13.45
C PRO A 166 -27.71 -49.58 14.71
N PHE A 167 -26.82 -48.56 14.91
CA PHE A 167 -25.98 -48.50 16.12
C PHE A 167 -26.81 -48.26 17.37
N VAL A 168 -27.86 -47.43 17.33
CA VAL A 168 -28.73 -47.16 18.48
C VAL A 168 -29.40 -48.47 18.95
N THR A 169 -29.89 -49.32 18.06
CA THR A 169 -30.47 -50.60 18.40
C THR A 169 -29.43 -51.59 18.94
N ALA A 170 -28.23 -51.62 18.40
CA ALA A 170 -27.13 -52.45 18.86
C ALA A 170 -26.54 -51.99 20.22
N SER A 171 -26.65 -50.71 20.56
CA SER A 171 -26.09 -50.11 21.77
C SER A 171 -26.79 -50.59 23.06
N LEU A 172 -27.98 -51.17 22.97
CA LEU A 172 -28.69 -51.77 24.10
C LEU A 172 -27.91 -52.91 24.75
N ASN A 173 -26.99 -53.55 24.02
CA ASN A 173 -26.16 -54.66 24.48
C ASN A 173 -24.74 -54.26 24.87
N ILE A 174 -24.43 -52.95 24.89
CA ILE A 174 -23.12 -52.43 25.12
C ILE A 174 -23.17 -51.58 26.44
N SER A 175 -22.03 -51.45 27.13
CA SER A 175 -21.96 -50.58 28.31
C SER A 175 -22.25 -49.12 27.88
N SER A 176 -22.87 -48.35 28.76
CA SER A 176 -23.19 -46.92 28.53
C SER A 176 -21.97 -46.09 28.10
N LEU A 177 -20.79 -46.38 28.66
CA LEU A 177 -19.51 -45.70 28.29
C LEU A 177 -19.06 -46.10 26.88
N GLY A 178 -19.21 -47.42 26.52
CA GLY A 178 -18.90 -47.89 25.19
C GLY A 178 -19.83 -47.30 24.10
N ALA A 179 -21.13 -47.22 24.42
CA ALA A 179 -22.11 -46.58 23.55
C ALA A 179 -21.79 -45.09 23.33
N ALA A 180 -21.49 -44.35 24.39
CA ALA A 180 -21.10 -42.92 24.32
C ALA A 180 -19.84 -42.71 23.51
N SER A 181 -18.78 -43.50 23.70
CA SER A 181 -17.52 -43.39 22.96
C SER A 181 -17.71 -43.65 21.46
N SER A 182 -18.53 -44.67 21.10
CA SER A 182 -18.83 -44.97 19.72
C SER A 182 -19.66 -43.86 19.05
N LEU A 183 -20.65 -43.32 19.76
CA LEU A 183 -21.44 -42.18 19.26
C LEU A 183 -20.57 -40.97 18.97
N LEU A 184 -19.66 -40.63 19.90
CA LEU A 184 -18.67 -39.53 19.69
C LEU A 184 -17.81 -39.78 18.47
N GLN A 185 -17.39 -41.00 18.20
CA GLN A 185 -16.62 -41.37 17.02
C GLN A 185 -17.44 -41.18 15.72
N TYR A 186 -18.71 -41.54 15.72
CA TYR A 186 -19.61 -41.29 14.59
C TYR A 186 -19.81 -39.81 14.34
N ILE A 187 -20.05 -39.02 15.39
CA ILE A 187 -20.14 -37.52 15.32
C ILE A 187 -18.85 -36.93 14.75
N TYR A 188 -17.69 -37.34 15.28
CA TYR A 188 -16.41 -36.84 14.80
C TYR A 188 -16.18 -37.16 13.32
N SER A 189 -16.51 -38.39 12.87
CA SER A 189 -16.41 -38.79 11.46
C SER A 189 -17.34 -37.98 10.56
N MET A 190 -18.54 -37.65 11.04
CA MET A 190 -19.51 -36.80 10.33
C MET A 190 -18.93 -35.39 10.14
N ILE A 191 -18.40 -34.79 11.20
CA ILE A 191 -17.81 -33.45 11.19
C ILE A 191 -16.63 -33.39 10.19
N LEU A 192 -15.74 -34.39 10.23
CA LEU A 192 -14.61 -34.43 9.27
C LEU A 192 -15.08 -34.50 7.83
N LYS A 193 -16.17 -35.24 7.53
CA LYS A 193 -16.74 -35.25 6.18
C LYS A 193 -17.32 -33.90 5.77
N VAL A 194 -18.04 -33.23 6.68
CA VAL A 194 -18.55 -31.88 6.41
C VAL A 194 -17.41 -30.93 6.13
N VAL A 195 -16.35 -30.91 6.96
CA VAL A 195 -15.18 -30.06 6.79
C VAL A 195 -14.45 -30.36 5.48
N MET A 196 -14.31 -31.62 5.11
CA MET A 196 -13.68 -32.03 3.85
C MET A 196 -14.46 -31.50 2.64
N TRP A 197 -15.78 -31.71 2.57
CA TRP A 197 -16.60 -31.21 1.48
C TRP A 197 -16.68 -29.71 1.42
N PHE A 198 -16.76 -29.04 2.59
CA PHE A 198 -16.71 -27.58 2.66
C PHE A 198 -15.34 -27.06 2.25
N GLY A 199 -14.27 -27.81 2.51
CA GLY A 199 -12.92 -27.50 2.03
C GLY A 199 -12.83 -27.47 0.50
N VAL A 200 -13.45 -28.45 -0.16
CA VAL A 200 -13.53 -28.46 -1.64
C VAL A 200 -14.30 -27.25 -2.15
N ILE A 201 -15.47 -26.96 -1.57
CA ILE A 201 -16.28 -25.79 -1.96
C ILE A 201 -15.49 -24.49 -1.72
N ALA A 202 -14.80 -24.39 -0.57
CA ALA A 202 -14.00 -23.22 -0.22
C ALA A 202 -12.81 -23.01 -1.16
N ALA A 203 -12.20 -24.08 -1.70
CA ALA A 203 -11.15 -23.99 -2.70
C ALA A 203 -11.66 -23.36 -4.01
N PHE A 204 -12.84 -23.79 -4.48
CA PHE A 204 -13.48 -23.16 -5.65
C PHE A 204 -13.90 -21.73 -5.38
N ASP A 205 -14.45 -21.43 -4.18
CA ASP A 205 -14.77 -20.07 -3.79
C ASP A 205 -13.53 -19.18 -3.76
N PHE A 206 -12.41 -19.69 -3.24
CA PHE A 206 -11.14 -18.97 -3.22
C PHE A 206 -10.70 -18.54 -4.62
N LEU A 207 -10.74 -19.46 -5.59
CA LEU A 207 -10.38 -19.15 -6.98
C LEU A 207 -11.32 -18.10 -7.60
N TYR A 208 -12.63 -18.24 -7.35
CA TYR A 208 -13.60 -17.26 -7.84
C TYR A 208 -13.41 -15.89 -7.22
N GLN A 209 -13.24 -15.80 -5.90
CA GLN A 209 -13.05 -14.53 -5.19
C GLN A 209 -11.71 -13.87 -5.59
N TRP A 210 -10.67 -14.66 -5.83
CA TRP A 210 -9.40 -14.16 -6.34
C TRP A 210 -9.54 -13.56 -7.74
N TRP A 211 -10.24 -14.26 -8.63
CA TRP A 211 -10.52 -13.76 -9.98
C TRP A 211 -11.39 -12.49 -9.96
N ASP A 212 -12.44 -12.44 -9.16
CA ASP A 212 -13.31 -11.27 -9.01
C ASP A 212 -12.54 -10.07 -8.44
N TYR A 213 -11.69 -10.31 -7.46
CA TYR A 213 -10.81 -9.28 -6.89
C TYR A 213 -9.83 -8.71 -7.93
N GLU A 214 -9.14 -9.55 -8.69
CA GLU A 214 -8.25 -9.10 -9.76
C GLU A 214 -9.01 -8.30 -10.83
N ARG A 215 -10.20 -8.75 -11.22
CA ARG A 215 -11.06 -8.06 -12.17
C ARG A 215 -11.50 -6.67 -11.66
N GLN A 216 -11.82 -6.55 -10.39
CA GLN A 216 -12.20 -5.27 -9.78
C GLN A 216 -11.03 -4.28 -9.74
N LEU A 217 -9.81 -4.76 -9.66
CA LEU A 217 -8.60 -3.94 -9.65
C LEU A 217 -8.16 -3.47 -11.04
N MET A 218 -8.65 -4.09 -12.11
CA MET A 218 -8.27 -3.72 -13.48
C MET A 218 -8.46 -2.22 -13.75
N MET A 219 -7.58 -1.70 -14.58
CA MET A 219 -7.51 -0.28 -14.95
C MET A 219 -7.85 -0.07 -16.41
N SER A 220 -8.37 1.10 -16.75
CA SER A 220 -8.44 1.53 -18.15
C SER A 220 -7.05 1.98 -18.61
N LYS A 221 -6.83 1.98 -19.92
CA LYS A 221 -5.59 2.53 -20.53
C LYS A 221 -5.35 3.99 -20.14
N GLN A 222 -6.44 4.75 -19.97
CA GLN A 222 -6.36 6.14 -19.56
C GLN A 222 -5.94 6.27 -18.09
N GLU A 223 -6.57 5.49 -17.17
CA GLU A 223 -6.17 5.47 -15.76
C GLU A 223 -4.69 5.11 -15.58
N MET A 224 -4.20 4.13 -16.35
CA MET A 224 -2.80 3.74 -16.33
C MET A 224 -1.87 4.87 -16.79
N LYS A 225 -2.21 5.54 -17.91
CA LYS A 225 -1.45 6.68 -18.42
C LYS A 225 -1.41 7.85 -17.44
N GLU A 226 -2.53 8.14 -16.78
CA GLU A 226 -2.61 9.17 -15.74
C GLU A 226 -1.76 8.81 -14.51
N GLU A 227 -1.77 7.54 -14.10
CA GLU A 227 -0.94 7.08 -12.99
C GLU A 227 0.55 7.18 -13.30
N TYR A 228 1.00 6.81 -14.51
CA TYR A 228 2.38 6.99 -14.96
C TYR A 228 2.78 8.47 -14.92
N LYS A 229 1.93 9.37 -15.44
CA LYS A 229 2.17 10.82 -15.37
C LYS A 229 2.29 11.34 -13.93
N GLN A 230 1.52 10.77 -12.99
CA GLN A 230 1.62 11.14 -11.58
C GLN A 230 2.89 10.63 -10.89
N GLN A 231 3.44 9.49 -11.35
CA GLN A 231 4.66 8.91 -10.76
C GLN A 231 5.93 9.55 -11.33
N GLU A 232 6.01 9.73 -12.64
CA GLU A 232 7.21 10.22 -13.32
C GLU A 232 7.20 11.73 -13.58
N GLY A 233 6.05 12.37 -13.36
CA GLY A 233 5.78 13.74 -13.77
C GLY A 233 5.38 13.83 -15.25
N ASP A 234 4.64 14.87 -15.59
CA ASP A 234 4.27 15.12 -16.99
C ASP A 234 5.51 15.59 -17.77
N PRO A 235 5.94 14.90 -18.84
CA PRO A 235 7.11 15.28 -19.65
C PRO A 235 7.01 16.70 -20.17
N GLN A 236 5.78 17.18 -20.48
CA GLN A 236 5.54 18.55 -20.94
C GLN A 236 5.85 19.58 -19.83
N ILE A 237 5.42 19.29 -18.59
CA ILE A 237 5.70 20.16 -17.44
C ILE A 237 7.20 20.19 -17.15
N LYS A 238 7.87 19.04 -17.20
CA LYS A 238 9.33 18.94 -17.00
C LYS A 238 10.09 19.69 -18.10
N GLY A 239 9.64 19.59 -19.34
CA GLY A 239 10.17 20.37 -20.47
C GLY A 239 9.97 21.87 -20.26
N ARG A 240 8.76 22.30 -19.85
CA ARG A 240 8.46 23.72 -19.59
C ARG A 240 9.30 24.29 -18.44
N ILE A 241 9.46 23.54 -17.36
CA ILE A 241 10.33 23.96 -16.24
C ILE A 241 11.78 24.14 -16.72
N ARG A 242 12.32 23.18 -17.49
CA ARG A 242 13.69 23.27 -18.04
C ARG A 242 13.86 24.51 -18.96
N ASN A 243 12.86 24.77 -19.81
CA ASN A 243 12.90 25.96 -20.67
C ASN A 243 12.84 27.26 -19.88
N LEU A 244 11.97 27.34 -18.86
CA LEU A 244 11.91 28.51 -17.96
C LEU A 244 13.22 28.72 -17.20
N GLN A 245 13.87 27.66 -16.75
CA GLN A 245 15.18 27.76 -16.08
C GLN A 245 16.26 28.28 -17.03
N ARG A 246 16.29 27.81 -18.29
CA ARG A 246 17.22 28.30 -19.32
C ARG A 246 16.97 29.78 -19.63
N MET A 247 15.71 30.19 -19.80
CA MET A 247 15.36 31.59 -20.04
C MET A 247 15.78 32.49 -18.86
N ARG A 248 15.52 32.08 -17.62
CA ARG A 248 15.95 32.85 -16.43
C ARG A 248 17.46 32.90 -16.27
N ALA A 249 18.19 31.82 -16.59
CA ALA A 249 19.64 31.81 -16.57
C ALA A 249 20.20 32.80 -17.63
N LYS A 250 19.65 32.78 -18.86
CA LYS A 250 20.02 33.73 -19.92
C LYS A 250 19.70 35.17 -19.53
N GLN A 251 18.55 35.43 -18.92
CA GLN A 251 18.17 36.76 -18.45
C GLN A 251 19.11 37.27 -17.36
N ARG A 252 19.46 36.45 -16.37
CA ARG A 252 20.44 36.81 -15.32
C ARG A 252 21.83 37.11 -15.91
N MET A 253 22.27 36.30 -16.88
CA MET A 253 23.51 36.51 -17.61
C MET A 253 23.51 37.88 -18.33
N MET A 254 22.42 38.25 -19.00
CA MET A 254 22.28 39.53 -19.65
C MET A 254 22.26 40.70 -18.65
N GLN A 255 21.64 40.52 -17.48
CA GLN A 255 21.66 41.52 -16.41
C GLN A 255 23.06 41.74 -15.78
N ALA A 256 23.96 40.76 -15.93
CA ALA A 256 25.34 40.89 -15.46
C ALA A 256 26.24 41.69 -16.46
N VAL A 257 25.86 41.78 -17.74
CA VAL A 257 26.65 42.47 -18.75
C VAL A 257 26.95 43.95 -18.39
N PRO A 258 26.00 44.77 -17.86
CA PRO A 258 26.27 46.13 -17.43
C PRO A 258 27.29 46.24 -16.30
N THR A 259 27.54 45.16 -15.55
CA THR A 259 28.55 45.17 -14.46
C THR A 259 29.93 44.74 -14.93
N ALA A 260 30.12 44.44 -16.19
CA ALA A 260 31.38 44.05 -16.79
C ALA A 260 32.26 45.31 -17.03
N ASP A 261 33.55 45.11 -16.97
CA ASP A 261 34.54 46.16 -17.29
C ASP A 261 34.84 46.24 -18.77
N VAL A 262 34.73 45.10 -19.45
CA VAL A 262 34.97 44.98 -20.90
C VAL A 262 34.14 43.86 -21.52
N VAL A 263 33.72 44.04 -22.74
CA VAL A 263 33.23 42.99 -23.63
C VAL A 263 34.22 42.80 -24.78
N ILE A 264 34.71 41.57 -24.91
CA ILE A 264 35.58 41.15 -26.00
C ILE A 264 34.77 40.40 -27.03
N ARG A 265 34.80 40.82 -28.27
CA ARG A 265 34.01 40.20 -29.32
C ARG A 265 34.84 39.65 -30.48
N ASN A 266 34.33 38.61 -31.11
CA ASN A 266 34.58 38.24 -32.48
C ASN A 266 33.36 38.68 -33.32
N PRO A 267 33.48 39.58 -34.27
CA PRO A 267 32.42 40.46 -34.81
C PRO A 267 31.04 39.86 -34.97
N THR A 268 30.94 38.64 -35.46
CA THR A 268 29.64 37.99 -35.76
C THR A 268 29.37 36.71 -34.95
N HIS A 269 30.36 36.17 -34.28
CA HIS A 269 30.25 34.79 -33.77
C HIS A 269 30.29 34.64 -32.25
N VAL A 270 31.15 35.42 -31.54
CA VAL A 270 31.37 35.21 -30.09
C VAL A 270 31.49 36.56 -29.40
N ALA A 271 30.88 36.66 -28.22
CA ALA A 271 31.13 37.76 -27.27
C ALA A 271 31.28 37.20 -25.88
N VAL A 272 32.24 37.75 -25.11
CA VAL A 272 32.50 37.42 -23.71
C VAL A 272 32.61 38.72 -22.93
N ALA A 273 31.95 38.79 -21.77
CA ALA A 273 31.99 39.95 -20.87
C ALA A 273 32.81 39.57 -19.65
N LEU A 274 33.84 40.35 -19.37
CA LEU A 274 34.74 40.14 -18.23
C LEU A 274 34.58 41.25 -17.22
N LYS A 275 34.60 40.89 -15.96
CA LYS A 275 34.61 41.76 -14.81
C LYS A 275 35.87 41.51 -14.02
N TYR A 276 36.55 42.60 -13.55
CA TYR A 276 37.73 42.47 -12.73
C TYR A 276 37.80 43.59 -11.67
N ASP A 277 37.78 43.21 -10.43
CA ASP A 277 37.99 44.12 -9.31
C ASP A 277 39.39 43.91 -8.74
N ILE A 278 40.25 44.93 -8.92
CA ILE A 278 41.65 44.89 -8.49
C ILE A 278 41.79 44.63 -6.99
N SER A 279 40.79 44.99 -6.19
CA SER A 279 40.83 44.87 -4.73
C SER A 279 40.45 43.48 -4.21
N SER A 280 39.64 42.73 -4.98
CA SER A 280 39.02 41.46 -4.51
C SER A 280 39.36 40.24 -5.36
N ASP A 281 39.58 40.42 -6.68
CA ASP A 281 39.66 39.31 -7.64
C ASP A 281 41.13 38.97 -7.96
N ARG A 282 41.43 37.66 -8.03
CA ARG A 282 42.77 37.20 -8.45
C ARG A 282 42.94 37.26 -9.95
N ALA A 283 41.86 37.10 -10.70
CA ALA A 283 41.83 37.19 -12.15
C ALA A 283 40.46 37.68 -12.64
N PRO A 284 40.34 38.17 -13.88
CA PRO A 284 39.03 38.54 -14.46
C PRO A 284 38.05 37.39 -14.48
N ILE A 285 36.80 37.67 -14.09
CA ILE A 285 35.70 36.74 -14.01
C ILE A 285 34.82 36.89 -15.26
N LEU A 286 34.46 35.78 -15.86
CA LEU A 286 33.52 35.72 -17.01
C LEU A 286 32.08 35.88 -16.52
N VAL A 287 31.46 37.03 -16.71
CA VAL A 287 30.07 37.32 -16.28
C VAL A 287 29.03 37.03 -17.35
N ALA A 288 29.39 37.09 -18.64
CA ALA A 288 28.52 36.67 -19.73
C ALA A 288 29.32 36.11 -20.90
N LYS A 289 28.78 35.10 -21.57
CA LYS A 289 29.30 34.54 -22.83
C LYS A 289 28.17 34.16 -23.77
N GLY A 290 28.38 34.33 -25.06
CA GLY A 290 27.41 33.97 -26.05
C GLY A 290 27.96 33.79 -27.46
N VAL A 291 27.23 33.07 -28.28
CA VAL A 291 27.49 32.88 -29.72
C VAL A 291 26.36 33.48 -30.54
N ASP A 292 26.69 33.89 -31.72
CA ASP A 292 25.76 34.37 -32.78
C ASP A 292 24.77 35.41 -32.18
N HIS A 293 23.49 35.13 -32.24
CA HIS A 293 22.42 36.02 -31.76
C HIS A 293 22.60 36.43 -30.27
N THR A 294 23.16 35.57 -29.44
CA THR A 294 23.44 35.89 -28.02
C THR A 294 24.64 36.80 -27.90
N ALA A 295 25.66 36.63 -28.74
CA ALA A 295 26.81 37.51 -28.79
C ALA A 295 26.41 38.92 -29.19
N LEU A 296 25.61 39.08 -30.26
CA LEU A 296 25.10 40.38 -30.69
C LEU A 296 24.31 41.07 -29.55
N LYS A 297 23.47 40.33 -28.84
CA LYS A 297 22.69 40.90 -27.73
C LYS A 297 23.57 41.31 -26.55
N ILE A 298 24.65 40.57 -26.23
CA ILE A 298 25.65 40.99 -25.22
C ILE A 298 26.32 42.30 -25.62
N VAL A 299 26.72 42.44 -26.89
CA VAL A 299 27.35 43.67 -27.41
C VAL A 299 26.39 44.85 -27.36
N GLU A 300 25.12 44.66 -27.78
CA GLU A 300 24.09 45.69 -27.71
C GLU A 300 23.89 46.19 -26.27
N VAL A 301 23.69 45.27 -25.31
CA VAL A 301 23.51 45.61 -23.89
C VAL A 301 24.76 46.29 -23.32
N ALA A 302 25.96 45.89 -23.71
CA ALA A 302 27.21 46.51 -23.31
C ALA A 302 27.32 47.96 -23.80
N MET A 303 26.99 48.22 -25.07
CA MET A 303 26.97 49.55 -25.66
C MET A 303 25.97 50.49 -24.96
N ASP A 304 24.74 49.97 -24.73
CA ASP A 304 23.67 50.71 -24.03
C ASP A 304 24.06 51.05 -22.61
N SER A 305 24.91 50.23 -21.96
CA SER A 305 25.38 50.40 -20.58
C SER A 305 26.76 51.10 -20.50
N HIS A 306 27.30 51.64 -21.58
CA HIS A 306 28.60 52.29 -21.66
C HIS A 306 29.78 51.39 -21.23
N VAL A 307 29.64 50.05 -21.43
CA VAL A 307 30.74 49.10 -21.24
C VAL A 307 31.59 49.10 -22.53
N GLU A 308 32.91 49.22 -22.39
CA GLU A 308 33.82 49.24 -23.53
C GLU A 308 33.81 47.89 -24.26
N VAL A 309 33.67 47.95 -25.63
CA VAL A 309 33.63 46.75 -26.50
C VAL A 309 34.87 46.71 -27.37
N ILE A 310 35.69 45.70 -27.20
CA ILE A 310 36.94 45.50 -27.95
C ILE A 310 36.80 44.33 -28.93
N GLU A 311 37.31 44.51 -30.12
CA GLU A 311 37.38 43.46 -31.11
C GLU A 311 38.73 42.71 -30.99
N ASN A 312 38.64 41.45 -30.53
CA ASN A 312 39.78 40.52 -30.54
C ASN A 312 39.28 39.10 -30.73
N VAL A 313 39.43 38.58 -31.92
CA VAL A 313 38.91 37.28 -32.33
C VAL A 313 39.54 36.13 -31.53
N SER A 314 40.86 36.19 -31.34
CA SER A 314 41.62 35.14 -30.69
C SER A 314 41.26 35.03 -29.21
N VAL A 315 41.24 36.17 -28.49
CA VAL A 315 40.91 36.21 -27.07
C VAL A 315 39.44 35.85 -26.82
N ALA A 316 38.51 36.37 -27.60
CA ALA A 316 37.10 36.08 -27.46
C ALA A 316 36.82 34.57 -27.56
N ARG A 317 37.42 33.89 -28.57
CA ARG A 317 37.30 32.45 -28.73
C ARG A 317 37.97 31.66 -27.63
N ALA A 318 39.17 32.02 -27.22
CA ALA A 318 39.93 31.35 -26.19
C ALA A 318 39.16 31.40 -24.83
N VAL A 319 38.71 32.58 -24.39
CA VAL A 319 37.93 32.76 -23.16
C VAL A 319 36.61 32.01 -23.25
N TYR A 320 35.89 32.08 -24.42
CA TYR A 320 34.62 31.40 -24.56
C TYR A 320 34.74 29.87 -24.38
N SER A 321 35.80 29.26 -24.95
CA SER A 321 36.02 27.82 -24.92
C SER A 321 36.59 27.29 -23.62
N SER A 322 37.42 28.06 -22.94
CA SER A 322 38.16 27.64 -21.76
C SER A 322 37.53 28.02 -20.40
N THR A 323 36.58 28.95 -20.40
CA THR A 323 36.03 29.52 -19.15
C THR A 323 34.51 29.33 -19.06
N GLU A 324 34.03 28.88 -17.90
CA GLU A 324 32.59 28.81 -17.62
C GLU A 324 32.10 30.13 -16.96
N LEU A 325 30.76 30.33 -17.04
CA LEU A 325 30.13 31.52 -16.42
C LEU A 325 30.41 31.59 -14.91
N ASN A 326 30.73 32.79 -14.44
CA ASN A 326 31.11 33.11 -13.06
C ASN A 326 32.42 32.44 -12.60
N GLN A 327 33.29 32.06 -13.52
CA GLN A 327 34.62 31.54 -13.19
C GLN A 327 35.69 32.52 -13.66
N GLU A 328 36.83 32.44 -12.98
CA GLU A 328 38.07 33.16 -13.37
C GLU A 328 38.59 32.61 -14.70
N ILE A 329 39.19 33.46 -15.53
CA ILE A 329 39.88 33.02 -16.73
C ILE A 329 41.08 32.15 -16.38
N PRO A 330 41.48 31.16 -17.22
CA PRO A 330 42.62 30.31 -16.95
C PRO A 330 43.95 31.10 -17.03
N PRO A 331 45.00 30.66 -16.27
CA PRO A 331 46.28 31.38 -16.18
C PRO A 331 46.96 31.65 -17.52
N GLU A 332 46.72 30.81 -18.50
CA GLU A 332 47.27 30.93 -19.86
C GLU A 332 46.78 32.20 -20.59
N LEU A 333 45.67 32.77 -20.17
CA LEU A 333 45.05 33.96 -20.76
C LEU A 333 45.34 35.24 -19.96
N TYR A 334 46.02 35.15 -18.79
CA TYR A 334 46.24 36.29 -17.90
C TYR A 334 47.00 37.42 -18.57
N SER A 335 48.14 37.17 -19.25
CA SER A 335 48.96 38.21 -19.89
C SER A 335 48.20 38.96 -20.95
N ILE A 336 47.49 38.24 -21.84
CA ILE A 336 46.81 38.86 -22.98
C ILE A 336 45.58 39.66 -22.49
N VAL A 337 44.83 39.14 -21.48
CA VAL A 337 43.69 39.85 -20.93
C VAL A 337 44.13 41.03 -20.06
N ALA A 338 45.23 40.92 -19.31
CA ALA A 338 45.79 42.03 -18.55
C ALA A 338 46.20 43.22 -19.44
N ASP A 339 46.86 42.99 -20.57
CA ASP A 339 47.19 44.02 -21.53
C ASP A 339 45.96 44.76 -22.04
N LEU A 340 44.89 44.02 -22.34
CA LEU A 340 43.61 44.58 -22.76
C LEU A 340 42.96 45.41 -21.63
N MET A 341 43.01 44.95 -20.40
CA MET A 341 42.46 45.65 -19.22
C MET A 341 43.22 46.93 -18.95
N ILE A 342 44.57 46.92 -19.02
CA ILE A 342 45.40 48.10 -18.87
C ILE A 342 45.05 49.16 -19.91
N TYR A 343 44.90 48.74 -21.16
CA TYR A 343 44.48 49.62 -22.26
C TYR A 343 43.12 50.30 -21.98
N ILE A 344 42.18 49.56 -21.45
CA ILE A 344 40.85 50.07 -21.09
C ILE A 344 40.92 51.07 -19.95
N TYR A 345 41.69 50.78 -18.86
CA TYR A 345 41.87 51.71 -17.74
C TYR A 345 42.54 53.00 -18.18
N GLN A 346 43.50 52.97 -19.12
CA GLN A 346 44.08 54.17 -19.72
C GLN A 346 43.07 54.97 -20.54
N LEU A 347 42.18 54.32 -21.27
CA LEU A 347 41.10 54.97 -22.01
C LEU A 347 40.06 55.60 -21.05
N LYS A 348 39.69 54.94 -19.99
CA LYS A 348 38.78 55.46 -18.93
C LYS A 348 39.43 56.64 -18.19
N GLY A 349 40.74 56.58 -17.89
CA GLY A 349 41.49 57.67 -17.21
C GLY A 349 41.73 58.94 -18.05
N LYS A 350 41.60 58.85 -19.39
CA LYS A 350 41.60 59.99 -20.30
C LYS A 350 40.24 60.64 -20.56
N LYS A 351 39.17 59.99 -20.13
CA LYS A 351 37.78 60.47 -20.28
C LYS A 351 37.18 61.04 -18.97
N GLY A 352 38.00 61.12 -17.87
CA GLY A 352 37.61 61.66 -16.55
C GLY A 352 38.11 63.08 -16.36
#